data_7f7c80b8ccbaaead0042b4d3e436203b
#
_entry.id   7f7c80b8ccbaaead0042b4d3e436203b
#
_cell.length_a   1.000
_cell.length_b   1.000
_cell.length_c   1.000
_cell.angle_alpha   90.00
_cell.angle_beta   90.00
_cell.angle_gamma   90.00
#
_symmetry.space_group_name_H-M   'P 1'
#
loop_
_entity.id
_entity.type
_entity.pdbx_description
1 polymer ?
#
loop_
_entity_poly.entity_id
_entity_poly.type
_entity_poly.pdbx_seq_one_letter_code
_entity_poly.pdbx_strand_id
1 'polypeptide(L)'
;MSGELKGACIFGQSGGPTAVINASAYGVLKTALESDAITNVYGAAHGIRGVLDDRLYDIAQEDPDELRLLLHTPSSELGSCRYKMADPDADDTDYRRILEIFRKYNVRYFFYNGGNDSMDTCNKISRYMQAHDWECRVMGVPKTIDNDLFGTDHCPGFASAAKYIATSCMEVSKDCRVYDTGTITVMEIMGRHAGWLAGSAALASACGSGPDLIYLPEVDFDMEQFLADVHRIYEEKNNVLIAVSEGIHYADGSFVSEAKASATDGFGHAQLGGLAARLAQVIKEHEHAKVRGIELSLLQRAGAHLASQTDIDEAFAAGKMAVEAALSGETGKMVAFERVMADGQYACRMKLIPLSDVANYEKKVPVEWIVPEGNNVTQDFIDYALPLIQGVPEIPLENGLPRYARLKKVLAE
;
A
#
# COMPACT_ATOMS: atom_id res chain seq x y z
N MET A 1 30.09 27.38 -1.83
CA MET A 1 29.12 27.13 -0.76
C MET A 1 27.76 27.46 -1.33
N SER A 2 27.00 26.45 -1.80
CA SER A 2 25.59 26.64 -2.14
C SER A 2 24.86 26.94 -0.84
N GLY A 3 24.28 28.15 -0.72
CA GLY A 3 23.50 28.52 0.45
C GLY A 3 22.39 27.47 0.66
N GLU A 4 22.02 27.28 1.93
CA GLU A 4 20.88 26.40 2.29
C GLU A 4 19.63 26.83 1.52
N LEU A 5 19.00 25.90 0.78
CA LEU A 5 17.80 26.19 -0.01
C LEU A 5 16.64 26.50 0.96
N LYS A 6 16.14 27.75 0.97
CA LYS A 6 15.03 28.16 1.83
C LYS A 6 13.74 28.35 1.05
N GLY A 7 12.65 27.79 1.55
CA GLY A 7 11.33 27.94 0.95
C GLY A 7 10.29 27.00 1.54
N ALA A 8 9.08 27.07 1.02
CA ALA A 8 7.97 26.22 1.48
C ALA A 8 8.13 24.77 1.01
N CYS A 9 7.46 23.86 1.72
CA CYS A 9 7.24 22.52 1.22
C CYS A 9 5.75 22.26 0.94
N ILE A 10 5.48 21.37 -0.03
CA ILE A 10 4.18 20.75 -0.24
C ILE A 10 4.31 19.24 -0.06
N PHE A 11 3.39 18.66 0.71
CA PHE A 11 3.22 17.21 0.83
C PHE A 11 1.86 16.79 0.27
N GLY A 12 1.82 15.73 -0.54
CA GLY A 12 0.59 15.16 -1.10
C GLY A 12 0.52 13.65 -0.96
N GLN A 13 -0.71 13.13 -0.83
CA GLN A 13 -1.02 11.70 -0.75
C GLN A 13 -1.71 11.25 -2.05
N SER A 14 -1.41 10.04 -2.54
CA SER A 14 -1.85 9.57 -3.85
C SER A 14 -2.19 8.09 -3.87
N GLY A 15 -3.15 7.72 -4.71
CA GLY A 15 -3.59 6.35 -4.96
C GLY A 15 -4.45 5.78 -3.85
N GLY A 16 -4.52 4.44 -3.78
CA GLY A 16 -5.26 3.72 -2.74
C GLY A 16 -4.67 3.98 -1.35
N PRO A 17 -5.50 4.27 -0.33
CA PRO A 17 -5.00 4.52 1.02
C PRO A 17 -4.56 3.23 1.72
N THR A 18 -3.85 3.35 2.84
CA THR A 18 -3.42 2.25 3.70
C THR A 18 -3.67 2.55 5.17
N ALA A 19 -3.46 1.58 6.04
CA ALA A 19 -3.53 1.80 7.48
C ALA A 19 -2.41 2.73 8.01
N VAL A 20 -1.30 2.88 7.27
CA VAL A 20 -0.11 3.62 7.72
C VAL A 20 0.30 4.79 6.81
N ILE A 21 -0.46 5.10 5.77
CA ILE A 21 -0.13 6.22 4.88
C ILE A 21 -0.02 7.55 5.63
N ASN A 22 -0.81 7.73 6.68
CA ASN A 22 -0.75 8.93 7.52
C ASN A 22 0.44 8.91 8.50
N ALA A 23 0.98 7.76 8.85
CA ALA A 23 2.24 7.67 9.60
C ALA A 23 3.41 8.22 8.76
N SER A 24 3.47 7.89 7.46
CA SER A 24 4.42 8.52 6.52
C SER A 24 4.18 10.03 6.41
N ALA A 25 2.92 10.46 6.33
CA ALA A 25 2.56 11.87 6.31
C ALA A 25 3.08 12.59 7.56
N TYR A 26 2.86 12.03 8.74
CA TYR A 26 3.35 12.60 10.00
C TYR A 26 4.87 12.70 10.02
N GLY A 27 5.58 11.68 9.50
CA GLY A 27 7.03 11.71 9.34
C GLY A 27 7.51 12.91 8.52
N VAL A 28 6.85 13.18 7.38
CA VAL A 28 7.16 14.36 6.54
C VAL A 28 6.79 15.66 7.26
N LEU A 29 5.53 15.78 7.70
CA LEU A 29 4.99 17.04 8.23
C LEU A 29 5.73 17.48 9.49
N LYS A 30 5.96 16.55 10.44
CA LYS A 30 6.70 16.83 11.68
C LYS A 30 8.12 17.29 11.39
N THR A 31 8.86 16.56 10.55
CA THR A 31 10.25 16.87 10.24
C THR A 31 10.37 18.19 9.47
N ALA A 32 9.43 18.47 8.58
CA ALA A 32 9.38 19.74 7.85
C ALA A 32 9.09 20.94 8.77
N LEU A 33 8.15 20.79 9.72
CA LEU A 33 7.82 21.85 10.69
C LEU A 33 8.98 22.15 11.66
N GLU A 34 9.87 21.19 11.90
CA GLU A 34 11.05 21.35 12.78
C GLU A 34 12.28 21.92 12.06
N SER A 35 12.21 22.17 10.75
CA SER A 35 13.35 22.64 9.94
C SER A 35 13.33 24.16 9.73
N ASP A 36 14.43 24.84 10.05
CA ASP A 36 14.61 26.27 9.78
C ASP A 36 14.74 26.61 8.28
N ALA A 37 15.03 25.63 7.42
CA ALA A 37 15.12 25.80 5.98
C ALA A 37 13.72 25.79 5.31
N ILE A 38 12.73 25.15 5.94
CA ILE A 38 11.37 25.05 5.44
C ILE A 38 10.52 26.15 6.07
N THR A 39 10.16 27.16 5.26
CA THR A 39 9.48 28.37 5.76
C THR A 39 8.00 28.15 6.05
N ASN A 40 7.34 27.28 5.27
CA ASN A 40 5.94 26.95 5.39
C ASN A 40 5.73 25.48 5.01
N VAL A 41 4.80 24.82 5.68
CA VAL A 41 4.46 23.42 5.43
C VAL A 41 3.03 23.32 4.95
N TYR A 42 2.84 22.89 3.72
CA TYR A 42 1.54 22.77 3.10
C TYR A 42 1.16 21.31 2.82
N GLY A 43 -0.09 20.95 3.13
CA GLY A 43 -0.71 19.69 2.74
C GLY A 43 -1.60 19.89 1.50
N ALA A 44 -1.34 19.16 0.42
CA ALA A 44 -2.16 19.25 -0.78
C ALA A 44 -3.51 18.53 -0.60
N ALA A 45 -4.62 19.24 -0.75
CA ALA A 45 -5.96 18.66 -0.70
C ALA A 45 -6.16 17.68 -1.87
N HIS A 46 -6.31 16.38 -1.57
CA HIS A 46 -6.43 15.34 -2.59
C HIS A 46 -5.21 15.23 -3.54
N GLY A 47 -3.99 15.30 -2.97
CA GLY A 47 -2.74 15.08 -3.70
C GLY A 47 -2.49 16.12 -4.79
N ILE A 48 -2.04 15.66 -5.99
CA ILE A 48 -1.66 16.57 -7.08
C ILE A 48 -2.83 17.45 -7.56
N ARG A 49 -4.07 16.99 -7.43
CA ARG A 49 -5.25 17.81 -7.74
C ARG A 49 -5.31 19.07 -6.88
N GLY A 50 -5.00 18.95 -5.59
CA GLY A 50 -4.95 20.11 -4.70
C GLY A 50 -3.88 21.12 -5.10
N VAL A 51 -2.75 20.67 -5.64
CA VAL A 51 -1.73 21.56 -6.19
C VAL A 51 -2.25 22.30 -7.43
N LEU A 52 -2.86 21.56 -8.37
CA LEU A 52 -3.41 22.13 -9.59
C LEU A 52 -4.55 23.13 -9.33
N ASP A 53 -5.40 22.81 -8.34
CA ASP A 53 -6.57 23.61 -7.98
C ASP A 53 -6.25 24.73 -6.95
N ASP A 54 -4.97 24.91 -6.58
CA ASP A 54 -4.51 25.88 -5.55
C ASP A 54 -5.21 25.69 -4.19
N ARG A 55 -5.39 24.43 -3.79
CA ARG A 55 -6.03 24.03 -2.52
C ARG A 55 -5.03 23.36 -1.61
N LEU A 56 -4.30 24.17 -0.88
CA LEU A 56 -3.27 23.75 0.05
C LEU A 56 -3.73 24.03 1.49
N TYR A 57 -3.56 23.06 2.39
CA TYR A 57 -3.80 23.25 3.81
C TYR A 57 -2.54 23.78 4.49
N ASP A 58 -2.66 24.83 5.29
CA ASP A 58 -1.57 25.32 6.12
C ASP A 58 -1.42 24.44 7.38
N ILE A 59 -0.41 23.59 7.37
CA ILE A 59 -0.18 22.60 8.45
C ILE A 59 0.24 23.27 9.75
N ALA A 60 0.81 24.48 9.72
CA ALA A 60 1.16 25.21 10.93
C ALA A 60 -0.07 25.64 11.76
N GLN A 61 -1.28 25.61 11.17
CA GLN A 61 -2.54 25.89 11.86
C GLN A 61 -3.12 24.68 12.61
N GLU A 62 -2.55 23.49 12.38
CA GLU A 62 -3.04 22.26 13.01
C GLU A 62 -2.55 22.12 14.45
N ASP A 63 -3.34 21.42 15.26
CA ASP A 63 -2.96 21.07 16.61
C ASP A 63 -1.85 19.97 16.56
N PRO A 64 -0.72 20.16 17.24
CA PRO A 64 0.35 19.14 17.28
C PRO A 64 -0.10 17.78 17.82
N ASP A 65 -1.06 17.75 18.76
CA ASP A 65 -1.59 16.50 19.29
C ASP A 65 -2.48 15.78 18.23
N GLU A 66 -3.25 16.52 17.45
CA GLU A 66 -4.01 15.97 16.33
C GLU A 66 -3.08 15.46 15.21
N LEU A 67 -2.01 16.18 14.89
CA LEU A 67 -1.00 15.72 13.94
C LEU A 67 -0.35 14.41 14.41
N ARG A 68 -0.10 14.25 15.71
CA ARG A 68 0.48 13.01 16.26
C ARG A 68 -0.46 11.81 16.09
N LEU A 69 -1.77 12.01 16.14
CA LEU A 69 -2.76 10.95 15.93
C LEU A 69 -2.72 10.37 14.51
N LEU A 70 -2.09 11.07 13.54
CA LEU A 70 -1.85 10.54 12.19
C LEU A 70 -1.08 9.21 12.19
N LEU A 71 -0.26 8.93 13.22
CA LEU A 71 0.42 7.64 13.37
C LEU A 71 -0.54 6.44 13.36
N HIS A 72 -1.77 6.63 13.84
CA HIS A 72 -2.76 5.56 14.00
C HIS A 72 -4.03 5.78 13.19
N THR A 73 -4.12 6.90 12.47
CA THR A 73 -5.28 7.24 11.64
C THR A 73 -5.17 6.54 10.29
N PRO A 74 -6.10 5.63 9.96
CA PRO A 74 -6.08 4.97 8.65
C PRO A 74 -6.52 5.92 7.54
N SER A 75 -6.29 5.47 6.30
CA SER A 75 -6.66 6.20 5.09
C SER A 75 -5.81 7.45 4.87
N SER A 76 -6.20 8.32 3.94
CA SER A 76 -5.45 9.54 3.57
C SER A 76 -6.12 10.75 4.19
N GLU A 77 -5.58 11.28 5.28
CA GLU A 77 -6.23 12.38 6.03
C GLU A 77 -6.27 13.68 5.21
N LEU A 78 -5.29 13.94 4.35
CA LEU A 78 -5.32 15.08 3.44
C LEU A 78 -6.15 14.82 2.16
N GLY A 79 -6.76 13.65 2.05
CA GLY A 79 -7.38 13.18 0.83
C GLY A 79 -6.36 12.62 -0.17
N SER A 80 -6.85 11.87 -1.14
CA SER A 80 -6.04 11.24 -2.19
C SER A 80 -6.70 11.44 -3.54
N CYS A 81 -5.93 11.24 -4.62
CA CYS A 81 -6.47 11.20 -5.98
C CYS A 81 -5.80 10.08 -6.79
N ARG A 82 -6.50 9.67 -7.85
CA ARG A 82 -5.97 8.87 -8.94
C ARG A 82 -5.98 9.75 -10.19
N TYR A 83 -4.89 10.47 -10.41
CA TYR A 83 -4.76 11.40 -11.52
C TYR A 83 -3.46 11.12 -12.26
N LYS A 84 -3.58 10.74 -13.53
CA LYS A 84 -2.45 10.44 -14.39
C LYS A 84 -2.10 11.69 -15.19
N MET A 85 -0.94 12.26 -14.89
CA MET A 85 -0.40 13.39 -15.66
C MET A 85 0.10 12.91 -17.02
N ALA A 86 -0.13 13.71 -18.05
CA ALA A 86 0.41 13.45 -19.39
C ALA A 86 1.96 13.44 -19.37
N ASP A 87 2.57 12.97 -20.45
CA ASP A 87 4.00 13.21 -20.65
C ASP A 87 4.22 14.70 -20.91
N PRO A 88 5.17 15.37 -20.21
CA PRO A 88 5.38 16.81 -20.37
C PRO A 88 5.81 17.23 -21.78
N ASP A 89 6.40 16.32 -22.56
CA ASP A 89 6.76 16.58 -23.96
C ASP A 89 5.53 16.57 -24.90
N ALA A 90 4.44 15.90 -24.49
CA ALA A 90 3.18 15.86 -25.23
C ALA A 90 2.19 16.94 -24.77
N ASP A 91 2.06 17.17 -23.47
CA ASP A 91 1.21 18.20 -22.87
C ASP A 91 1.78 18.64 -21.52
N ASP A 92 2.28 19.87 -21.46
CA ASP A 92 2.88 20.46 -20.27
C ASP A 92 1.93 21.35 -19.45
N THR A 93 0.64 21.36 -19.77
CA THR A 93 -0.35 22.25 -19.13
C THR A 93 -0.36 22.12 -17.61
N ASP A 94 -0.41 20.89 -17.09
CA ASP A 94 -0.39 20.63 -15.64
C ASP A 94 0.93 21.07 -15.02
N TYR A 95 2.05 20.87 -15.71
CA TYR A 95 3.38 21.20 -15.19
C TYR A 95 3.60 22.70 -15.13
N ARG A 96 3.11 23.46 -16.12
CA ARG A 96 3.10 24.92 -16.07
C ARG A 96 2.29 25.42 -14.87
N ARG A 97 1.12 24.81 -14.64
CA ARG A 97 0.30 25.16 -13.49
C ARG A 97 0.99 24.84 -12.16
N ILE A 98 1.62 23.67 -12.03
CA ILE A 98 2.40 23.32 -10.84
C ILE A 98 3.56 24.33 -10.62
N LEU A 99 4.28 24.70 -11.67
CA LEU A 99 5.35 25.67 -11.58
C LEU A 99 4.84 27.06 -11.14
N GLU A 100 3.67 27.49 -11.63
CA GLU A 100 3.00 28.71 -11.20
C GLU A 100 2.69 28.67 -9.69
N ILE A 101 2.13 27.58 -9.19
CA ILE A 101 1.85 27.38 -7.75
C ILE A 101 3.14 27.34 -6.95
N PHE A 102 4.15 26.63 -7.44
CA PHE A 102 5.46 26.58 -6.76
C PHE A 102 6.10 27.98 -6.64
N ARG A 103 5.95 28.83 -7.67
CA ARG A 103 6.40 30.24 -7.64
C ARG A 103 5.55 31.08 -6.67
N LYS A 104 4.21 30.92 -6.68
CA LYS A 104 3.30 31.65 -5.79
C LYS A 104 3.67 31.46 -4.32
N TYR A 105 3.93 30.23 -3.90
CA TYR A 105 4.20 29.87 -2.50
C TYR A 105 5.71 29.73 -2.18
N ASN A 106 6.60 30.03 -3.14
CA ASN A 106 8.04 29.80 -3.03
C ASN A 106 8.37 28.36 -2.61
N VAL A 107 7.72 27.38 -3.26
CA VAL A 107 7.92 25.96 -2.96
C VAL A 107 9.28 25.50 -3.43
N ARG A 108 10.09 25.00 -2.50
CA ARG A 108 11.44 24.49 -2.73
C ARG A 108 11.57 23.00 -2.40
N TYR A 109 10.53 22.43 -1.78
CA TYR A 109 10.48 21.03 -1.38
C TYR A 109 9.12 20.46 -1.74
N PHE A 110 9.11 19.34 -2.44
CA PHE A 110 7.89 18.63 -2.82
C PHE A 110 8.02 17.16 -2.44
N PHE A 111 7.10 16.69 -1.61
CA PHE A 111 7.03 15.31 -1.13
C PHE A 111 5.73 14.68 -1.59
N TYR A 112 5.81 13.51 -2.25
CA TYR A 112 4.62 12.86 -2.76
C TYR A 112 4.59 11.39 -2.35
N ASN A 113 3.53 11.01 -1.61
CA ASN A 113 3.37 9.70 -0.99
C ASN A 113 2.45 8.83 -1.84
N GLY A 114 2.99 7.75 -2.41
CA GLY A 114 2.20 6.87 -3.28
C GLY A 114 2.94 5.69 -3.87
N GLY A 115 2.27 4.98 -4.79
CA GLY A 115 2.77 3.82 -5.52
C GLY A 115 3.45 4.19 -6.85
N ASN A 116 3.53 3.23 -7.77
CA ASN A 116 4.24 3.35 -9.05
C ASN A 116 3.85 4.59 -9.87
N ASP A 117 2.56 4.82 -10.11
CA ASP A 117 2.09 6.01 -10.85
C ASP A 117 2.44 7.33 -10.15
N SER A 118 2.52 7.32 -8.82
CA SER A 118 2.92 8.49 -8.04
C SER A 118 4.41 8.76 -8.15
N MET A 119 5.23 7.73 -8.25
CA MET A 119 6.68 7.85 -8.47
C MET A 119 6.97 8.35 -9.88
N ASP A 120 6.20 7.93 -10.88
CA ASP A 120 6.24 8.49 -12.24
C ASP A 120 5.88 9.98 -12.24
N THR A 121 4.82 10.36 -11.52
CA THR A 121 4.43 11.77 -11.33
C THR A 121 5.57 12.59 -10.70
N CYS A 122 6.19 12.09 -9.63
CA CYS A 122 7.35 12.73 -9.01
C CYS A 122 8.51 12.90 -9.98
N ASN A 123 8.83 11.86 -10.74
CA ASN A 123 9.94 11.89 -11.71
C ASN A 123 9.71 12.96 -12.80
N LYS A 124 8.50 13.02 -13.34
CA LYS A 124 8.10 14.00 -14.34
C LYS A 124 8.18 15.44 -13.79
N ILE A 125 7.63 15.68 -12.59
CA ILE A 125 7.70 16.99 -11.93
C ILE A 125 9.16 17.39 -11.66
N SER A 126 9.99 16.49 -11.14
CA SER A 126 11.40 16.77 -10.87
C SER A 126 12.15 17.19 -12.12
N ARG A 127 11.98 16.47 -13.22
CA ARG A 127 12.60 16.79 -14.52
C ARG A 127 12.11 18.12 -15.09
N TYR A 128 10.80 18.37 -15.00
CA TYR A 128 10.21 19.61 -15.50
C TYR A 128 10.72 20.84 -14.74
N MET A 129 10.79 20.78 -13.41
CA MET A 129 11.33 21.88 -12.58
C MET A 129 12.79 22.19 -12.91
N GLN A 130 13.61 21.15 -13.08
CA GLN A 130 15.02 21.29 -13.49
C GLN A 130 15.15 21.93 -14.88
N ALA A 131 14.34 21.52 -15.85
CA ALA A 131 14.35 22.06 -17.21
C ALA A 131 13.88 23.51 -17.30
N HIS A 132 13.16 24.03 -16.28
CA HIS A 132 12.64 25.39 -16.21
C HIS A 132 13.33 26.26 -15.14
N ASP A 133 14.56 25.90 -14.76
CA ASP A 133 15.42 26.64 -13.82
C ASP A 133 14.72 26.95 -12.48
N TRP A 134 13.83 26.07 -12.03
CA TRP A 134 13.20 26.15 -10.72
C TRP A 134 13.82 25.14 -9.77
N GLU A 135 14.70 25.59 -8.91
CA GLU A 135 15.31 24.72 -7.89
C GLU A 135 14.25 24.27 -6.87
N CYS A 136 13.90 22.99 -6.93
CA CYS A 136 12.96 22.31 -6.03
C CYS A 136 13.45 20.89 -5.76
N ARG A 137 13.48 20.49 -4.52
CA ARG A 137 13.81 19.12 -4.10
C ARG A 137 12.55 18.27 -4.13
N VAL A 138 12.47 17.32 -5.06
CA VAL A 138 11.34 16.43 -5.24
C VAL A 138 11.69 15.05 -4.75
N MET A 139 10.96 14.54 -3.77
CA MET A 139 11.20 13.24 -3.16
C MET A 139 9.92 12.40 -3.14
N GLY A 140 10.04 11.13 -3.55
CA GLY A 140 9.01 10.12 -3.40
C GLY A 140 9.02 9.50 -2.01
N VAL A 141 7.84 9.35 -1.41
CA VAL A 141 7.62 8.61 -0.17
C VAL A 141 6.86 7.33 -0.54
N PRO A 142 7.42 6.14 -0.33
CA PRO A 142 6.80 4.90 -0.79
C PRO A 142 5.50 4.61 -0.04
N LYS A 143 4.51 4.06 -0.75
CA LYS A 143 3.26 3.58 -0.18
C LYS A 143 2.55 2.67 -1.16
N THR A 144 2.30 1.43 -0.78
CA THR A 144 1.31 0.53 -1.39
C THR A 144 1.12 -0.69 -0.49
N ILE A 145 -0.12 -1.21 -0.40
CA ILE A 145 -0.37 -2.52 0.23
C ILE A 145 0.07 -3.67 -0.67
N ASP A 146 0.13 -3.45 -1.98
CA ASP A 146 0.42 -4.50 -2.96
C ASP A 146 1.88 -4.95 -2.93
N ASN A 147 2.76 -4.23 -2.20
CA ASN A 147 4.18 -4.52 -2.02
C ASN A 147 4.96 -4.63 -3.34
N ASP A 148 4.51 -3.92 -4.36
CA ASP A 148 4.91 -4.06 -5.76
C ASP A 148 5.92 -3.02 -6.26
N LEU A 149 6.36 -2.07 -5.41
CA LEU A 149 7.38 -1.08 -5.79
C LEU A 149 8.74 -1.75 -5.98
N PHE A 150 9.35 -1.45 -7.12
CA PHE A 150 10.67 -1.97 -7.44
C PHE A 150 11.78 -1.27 -6.63
N GLY A 151 12.87 -2.00 -6.34
CA GLY A 151 14.06 -1.46 -5.66
C GLY A 151 13.96 -1.30 -4.14
N THR A 152 12.83 -1.62 -3.54
CA THR A 152 12.62 -1.66 -2.09
C THR A 152 12.33 -3.09 -1.60
N ASP A 153 12.78 -3.44 -0.40
CA ASP A 153 12.50 -4.76 0.20
C ASP A 153 10.99 -4.95 0.39
N HIS A 154 10.32 -3.99 0.99
CA HIS A 154 8.87 -3.97 1.18
C HIS A 154 8.35 -2.54 1.15
N CYS A 155 7.02 -2.37 1.23
CA CYS A 155 6.35 -1.08 1.12
C CYS A 155 5.51 -0.79 2.36
N PRO A 156 5.51 0.48 2.85
CA PRO A 156 4.58 0.89 3.90
C PRO A 156 3.12 0.62 3.52
N GLY A 157 2.41 -0.06 4.41
CA GLY A 157 1.04 -0.49 4.21
C GLY A 157 0.89 -2.00 3.98
N PHE A 158 1.87 -2.65 3.36
CA PHE A 158 1.86 -4.10 3.13
C PHE A 158 1.79 -4.89 4.44
N ALA A 159 2.69 -4.61 5.38
CA ALA A 159 2.79 -5.40 6.59
C ALA A 159 1.53 -5.32 7.47
N SER A 160 0.91 -4.15 7.57
CA SER A 160 -0.37 -3.99 8.29
C SER A 160 -1.51 -4.74 7.60
N ALA A 161 -1.59 -4.69 6.27
CA ALA A 161 -2.57 -5.45 5.50
C ALA A 161 -2.33 -6.96 5.62
N ALA A 162 -1.07 -7.41 5.56
CA ALA A 162 -0.67 -8.80 5.75
C ALA A 162 -1.08 -9.33 7.12
N LYS A 163 -0.86 -8.55 8.19
CA LYS A 163 -1.29 -8.89 9.54
C LYS A 163 -2.81 -9.00 9.66
N TYR A 164 -3.55 -8.07 9.05
CA TYR A 164 -5.01 -8.10 8.99
C TYR A 164 -5.51 -9.38 8.29
N ILE A 165 -4.94 -9.70 7.13
CA ILE A 165 -5.30 -10.89 6.34
C ILE A 165 -5.01 -12.17 7.14
N ALA A 166 -3.80 -12.30 7.68
CA ALA A 166 -3.42 -13.48 8.46
C ALA A 166 -4.32 -13.67 9.70
N THR A 167 -4.60 -12.60 10.44
CA THR A 167 -5.49 -12.64 11.60
C THR A 167 -6.90 -13.05 11.20
N SER A 168 -7.45 -12.44 10.14
CA SER A 168 -8.77 -12.80 9.62
C SER A 168 -8.83 -14.25 9.16
N CYS A 169 -7.78 -14.76 8.50
CA CYS A 169 -7.69 -16.18 8.13
C CYS A 169 -7.71 -17.09 9.36
N MET A 170 -6.99 -16.73 10.45
CA MET A 170 -7.01 -17.51 11.70
C MET A 170 -8.42 -17.56 12.30
N GLU A 171 -9.11 -16.42 12.39
CA GLU A 171 -10.45 -16.30 12.94
C GLU A 171 -11.48 -17.09 12.11
N VAL A 172 -11.45 -16.91 10.78
CA VAL A 172 -12.32 -17.64 9.84
C VAL A 172 -12.03 -19.14 9.88
N SER A 173 -10.75 -19.55 10.00
CA SER A 173 -10.37 -20.95 10.14
C SER A 173 -10.99 -21.59 11.40
N LYS A 174 -11.09 -20.85 12.51
CA LYS A 174 -11.77 -21.32 13.72
C LYS A 174 -13.27 -21.46 13.50
N ASP A 175 -13.93 -20.47 12.89
CA ASP A 175 -15.37 -20.51 12.59
C ASP A 175 -15.75 -21.64 11.61
N CYS A 176 -14.92 -21.91 10.60
CA CYS A 176 -15.16 -22.98 9.65
C CYS A 176 -15.17 -24.39 10.27
N ARG A 177 -14.54 -24.56 11.43
CA ARG A 177 -14.40 -25.85 12.14
C ARG A 177 -15.35 -26.05 13.31
N VAL A 178 -16.34 -25.17 13.46
CA VAL A 178 -17.28 -25.21 14.62
C VAL A 178 -18.30 -26.35 14.49
N TYR A 179 -18.70 -26.69 13.26
CA TYR A 179 -19.73 -27.68 13.00
C TYR A 179 -19.13 -29.02 12.53
N ASP A 180 -19.84 -30.11 12.81
CA ASP A 180 -19.55 -31.45 12.30
C ASP A 180 -19.93 -31.63 10.84
N THR A 181 -20.72 -30.72 10.27
CA THR A 181 -21.06 -30.63 8.86
C THR A 181 -19.95 -29.92 8.08
N GLY A 182 -19.58 -30.46 6.93
CA GLY A 182 -18.50 -29.93 6.09
C GLY A 182 -18.72 -28.49 5.64
N THR A 183 -17.63 -27.72 5.65
CA THR A 183 -17.63 -26.30 5.25
C THR A 183 -16.45 -25.99 4.36
N ILE A 184 -16.68 -25.30 3.25
CA ILE A 184 -15.64 -24.77 2.37
C ILE A 184 -15.79 -23.25 2.33
N THR A 185 -14.70 -22.52 2.57
CA THR A 185 -14.71 -21.06 2.57
C THR A 185 -13.63 -20.53 1.64
N VAL A 186 -14.01 -19.65 0.73
CA VAL A 186 -13.11 -18.94 -0.19
C VAL A 186 -12.97 -17.49 0.29
N MET A 187 -11.74 -17.04 0.56
CA MET A 187 -11.43 -15.66 0.93
C MET A 187 -10.73 -14.96 -0.24
N GLU A 188 -11.37 -13.95 -0.79
CA GLU A 188 -10.82 -13.08 -1.83
C GLU A 188 -10.01 -11.95 -1.20
N ILE A 189 -8.77 -11.81 -1.68
CA ILE A 189 -7.76 -10.89 -1.17
C ILE A 189 -7.32 -9.99 -2.32
N MET A 190 -7.07 -8.70 -2.04
CA MET A 190 -6.54 -7.76 -3.01
C MET A 190 -5.18 -8.20 -3.56
N GLY A 191 -4.84 -7.76 -4.76
CA GLY A 191 -3.58 -8.05 -5.44
C GLY A 191 -3.83 -8.42 -6.89
N ARG A 192 -3.84 -7.40 -7.81
CA ARG A 192 -4.15 -7.64 -9.22
C ARG A 192 -3.01 -8.33 -9.95
N HIS A 193 -1.79 -7.83 -9.80
CA HIS A 193 -0.63 -8.25 -10.57
C HIS A 193 0.44 -8.92 -9.73
N ALA A 194 0.38 -8.77 -8.40
CA ALA A 194 1.32 -9.34 -7.45
C ALA A 194 0.57 -9.98 -6.28
N GLY A 195 0.98 -11.19 -5.91
CA GLY A 195 0.33 -12.04 -4.92
C GLY A 195 0.79 -11.83 -3.47
N TRP A 196 1.52 -10.77 -3.17
CA TRP A 196 2.07 -10.52 -1.83
C TRP A 196 1.01 -10.55 -0.72
N LEU A 197 -0.16 -9.94 -0.95
CA LEU A 197 -1.24 -9.92 0.04
C LEU A 197 -1.87 -11.30 0.21
N ALA A 198 -2.20 -11.98 -0.90
CA ALA A 198 -2.79 -13.32 -0.82
C ALA A 198 -1.80 -14.33 -0.21
N GLY A 199 -0.51 -14.24 -0.57
CA GLY A 199 0.55 -15.06 0.04
C GLY A 199 0.68 -14.85 1.54
N SER A 200 0.38 -13.63 2.04
CA SER A 200 0.46 -13.33 3.48
C SER A 200 -0.55 -14.10 4.33
N ALA A 201 -1.59 -14.69 3.72
CA ALA A 201 -2.50 -15.60 4.39
C ALA A 201 -1.77 -16.83 5.00
N ALA A 202 -0.63 -17.23 4.41
CA ALA A 202 0.22 -18.31 4.92
C ALA A 202 0.81 -18.02 6.31
N LEU A 203 0.93 -16.74 6.72
CA LEU A 203 1.39 -16.38 8.07
C LEU A 203 0.48 -16.96 9.16
N ALA A 204 -0.80 -17.13 8.89
CA ALA A 204 -1.74 -17.81 9.78
C ALA A 204 -1.36 -19.29 10.02
N SER A 205 -0.78 -19.95 9.00
CA SER A 205 -0.33 -21.35 9.10
C SER A 205 0.86 -21.51 10.05
N ALA A 206 1.73 -20.50 10.17
CA ALA A 206 2.81 -20.49 11.15
C ALA A 206 2.29 -20.54 12.60
N CYS A 207 1.02 -20.17 12.83
CA CYS A 207 0.32 -20.28 14.12
C CYS A 207 -0.66 -21.47 14.19
N GLY A 208 -0.58 -22.42 13.24
CA GLY A 208 -1.40 -23.63 13.20
C GLY A 208 -2.86 -23.42 12.81
N SER A 209 -3.21 -22.31 12.17
CA SER A 209 -4.59 -21.97 11.78
C SER A 209 -4.61 -21.13 10.51
N GLY A 210 -4.18 -21.67 9.39
CA GLY A 210 -4.15 -20.96 8.10
C GLY A 210 -5.03 -21.59 7.05
N PRO A 211 -5.04 -20.99 5.85
CA PRO A 211 -5.68 -21.58 4.69
C PRO A 211 -4.98 -22.87 4.27
N ASP A 212 -5.78 -23.79 3.73
CA ASP A 212 -5.29 -25.05 3.16
C ASP A 212 -4.72 -24.82 1.75
N LEU A 213 -5.27 -23.86 1.03
CA LEU A 213 -4.89 -23.51 -0.34
C LEU A 213 -4.73 -21.99 -0.48
N ILE A 214 -3.71 -21.57 -1.24
CA ILE A 214 -3.42 -20.17 -1.56
C ILE A 214 -3.10 -20.06 -3.05
N TYR A 215 -3.87 -19.27 -3.80
CA TYR A 215 -3.65 -19.04 -5.23
C TYR A 215 -3.22 -17.61 -5.51
N LEU A 216 -2.11 -17.47 -6.22
CA LEU A 216 -1.46 -16.20 -6.54
C LEU A 216 -1.50 -15.90 -8.04
N PRO A 217 -1.47 -14.62 -8.45
CA PRO A 217 -1.50 -14.24 -9.86
C PRO A 217 -0.18 -14.49 -10.61
N GLU A 218 0.88 -14.89 -9.91
CA GLU A 218 2.18 -15.24 -10.53
C GLU A 218 2.17 -16.60 -11.23
N VAL A 219 1.13 -17.43 -11.00
CA VAL A 219 0.98 -18.75 -11.60
C VAL A 219 -0.37 -18.85 -12.32
N ASP A 220 -0.37 -19.42 -13.52
CA ASP A 220 -1.60 -19.66 -14.28
C ASP A 220 -2.58 -20.52 -13.48
N PHE A 221 -3.83 -20.09 -13.40
CA PHE A 221 -4.88 -20.79 -12.68
C PHE A 221 -5.54 -21.84 -13.55
N ASP A 222 -5.68 -23.04 -13.00
CA ASP A 222 -6.41 -24.15 -13.62
C ASP A 222 -7.62 -24.52 -12.77
N MET A 223 -8.83 -24.40 -13.32
CA MET A 223 -10.08 -24.67 -12.61
C MET A 223 -10.27 -26.15 -12.27
N GLU A 224 -9.84 -27.07 -13.15
CA GLU A 224 -9.97 -28.50 -12.92
C GLU A 224 -9.04 -28.95 -11.79
N GLN A 225 -7.79 -28.46 -11.80
CA GLN A 225 -6.82 -28.70 -10.72
C GLN A 225 -7.30 -28.08 -9.40
N PHE A 226 -7.83 -26.86 -9.43
CA PHE A 226 -8.40 -26.19 -8.25
C PHE A 226 -9.51 -27.06 -7.61
N LEU A 227 -10.45 -27.55 -8.39
CA LEU A 227 -11.53 -28.39 -7.88
C LEU A 227 -11.01 -29.73 -7.34
N ALA A 228 -10.02 -30.33 -7.99
CA ALA A 228 -9.39 -31.56 -7.52
C ALA A 228 -8.68 -31.35 -6.17
N ASP A 229 -7.97 -30.23 -5.99
CA ASP A 229 -7.32 -29.89 -4.72
C ASP A 229 -8.35 -29.64 -3.61
N VAL A 230 -9.42 -28.91 -3.89
CA VAL A 230 -10.52 -28.67 -2.94
C VAL A 230 -11.16 -29.99 -2.52
N HIS A 231 -11.51 -30.85 -3.48
CA HIS A 231 -12.11 -32.16 -3.22
C HIS A 231 -11.21 -33.02 -2.33
N ARG A 232 -9.93 -33.16 -2.69
CA ARG A 232 -8.95 -33.95 -1.94
C ARG A 232 -8.84 -33.52 -0.48
N ILE A 233 -8.75 -32.20 -0.21
CA ILE A 233 -8.64 -31.66 1.16
C ILE A 233 -9.97 -31.80 1.89
N TYR A 234 -11.09 -31.61 1.21
CA TYR A 234 -12.42 -31.77 1.81
C TYR A 234 -12.68 -33.20 2.28
N GLU A 235 -12.34 -34.19 1.47
CA GLU A 235 -12.44 -35.61 1.83
C GLU A 235 -11.54 -35.97 3.03
N GLU A 236 -10.36 -35.34 3.14
CA GLU A 236 -9.43 -35.59 4.24
C GLU A 236 -9.86 -34.90 5.57
N LYS A 237 -10.29 -33.61 5.49
CA LYS A 237 -10.47 -32.76 6.67
C LYS A 237 -11.91 -32.36 6.96
N ASN A 238 -12.86 -32.66 6.07
CA ASN A 238 -14.25 -32.21 6.13
C ASN A 238 -14.42 -30.67 6.17
N ASN A 239 -13.35 -29.92 5.99
CA ASN A 239 -13.38 -28.45 5.86
C ASN A 239 -12.19 -27.97 5.03
N VAL A 240 -12.39 -26.87 4.28
CA VAL A 240 -11.34 -26.25 3.47
C VAL A 240 -11.43 -24.73 3.61
N LEU A 241 -10.30 -24.09 3.93
CA LEU A 241 -10.14 -22.65 3.83
C LEU A 241 -9.20 -22.33 2.67
N ILE A 242 -9.65 -21.47 1.77
CA ILE A 242 -8.96 -21.12 0.54
C ILE A 242 -8.74 -19.62 0.52
N ALA A 243 -7.51 -19.16 0.31
CA ALA A 243 -7.18 -17.77 0.04
C ALA A 243 -6.88 -17.59 -1.45
N VAL A 244 -7.50 -16.61 -2.09
CA VAL A 244 -7.29 -16.32 -3.51
C VAL A 244 -7.01 -14.86 -3.75
N SER A 245 -6.01 -14.56 -4.57
CA SER A 245 -5.81 -13.20 -5.06
C SER A 245 -6.89 -12.84 -6.09
N GLU A 246 -7.45 -11.62 -6.01
CA GLU A 246 -8.42 -11.12 -6.99
C GLU A 246 -7.91 -11.16 -8.44
N GLY A 247 -6.59 -11.17 -8.61
CA GLY A 247 -5.90 -11.12 -9.90
C GLY A 247 -5.52 -12.47 -10.50
N ILE A 248 -5.96 -13.60 -9.94
CA ILE A 248 -5.70 -14.91 -10.58
C ILE A 248 -6.31 -14.97 -11.98
N HIS A 249 -5.57 -15.57 -12.91
CA HIS A 249 -5.92 -15.60 -14.32
C HIS A 249 -5.53 -16.91 -14.97
N TYR A 250 -6.23 -17.24 -16.04
CA TYR A 250 -5.93 -18.40 -16.87
C TYR A 250 -4.66 -18.16 -17.72
N ALA A 251 -4.13 -19.23 -18.33
CA ALA A 251 -2.96 -19.17 -19.20
C ALA A 251 -3.09 -18.22 -20.40
N ASP A 252 -4.30 -17.88 -20.82
CA ASP A 252 -4.58 -16.90 -21.86
C ASP A 252 -4.60 -15.45 -21.35
N GLY A 253 -4.35 -15.24 -20.05
CA GLY A 253 -4.33 -13.94 -19.40
C GLY A 253 -5.72 -13.40 -19.02
N SER A 254 -6.81 -14.15 -19.27
CA SER A 254 -8.13 -13.73 -18.82
C SER A 254 -8.31 -13.96 -17.32
N PHE A 255 -8.87 -12.95 -16.62
CA PHE A 255 -9.14 -13.09 -15.19
C PHE A 255 -10.20 -14.13 -14.89
N VAL A 256 -10.01 -14.88 -13.80
CA VAL A 256 -10.99 -15.86 -13.32
C VAL A 256 -12.24 -15.17 -12.80
N SER A 257 -12.17 -13.94 -12.31
CA SER A 257 -13.35 -13.17 -11.92
C SER A 257 -14.21 -12.82 -13.15
N GLU A 258 -15.54 -12.98 -13.05
CA GLU A 258 -16.48 -12.62 -14.14
C GLU A 258 -16.83 -11.13 -14.19
N ALA A 259 -16.36 -10.33 -13.22
CA ALA A 259 -16.62 -8.91 -13.21
C ALA A 259 -16.06 -8.31 -14.51
N LYS A 260 -16.91 -8.17 -15.52
CA LYS A 260 -16.59 -7.37 -16.70
C LYS A 260 -16.19 -6.01 -16.18
N ALA A 261 -14.95 -5.63 -16.43
CA ALA A 261 -14.44 -4.31 -16.12
C ALA A 261 -15.30 -3.24 -16.82
N SER A 262 -16.42 -2.89 -16.18
CA SER A 262 -17.33 -1.83 -16.69
C SER A 262 -16.85 -0.45 -16.30
N ALA A 263 -15.91 -0.36 -15.35
CA ALA A 263 -15.32 0.90 -14.92
C ALA A 263 -13.81 0.74 -14.73
N THR A 264 -13.06 1.69 -15.25
CA THR A 264 -11.64 1.87 -14.94
C THR A 264 -11.50 2.94 -13.86
N ASP A 265 -10.47 2.82 -13.02
CA ASP A 265 -10.11 3.89 -12.09
C ASP A 265 -9.41 5.06 -12.82
N GLY A 266 -9.10 6.14 -12.09
CA GLY A 266 -8.44 7.32 -12.65
C GLY A 266 -7.03 7.09 -13.22
N PHE A 267 -6.43 5.91 -12.99
CA PHE A 267 -5.18 5.46 -13.60
C PHE A 267 -5.40 4.52 -14.81
N GLY A 268 -6.65 4.14 -15.08
CA GLY A 268 -7.01 3.27 -16.19
C GLY A 268 -7.04 1.78 -15.87
N HIS A 269 -6.98 1.40 -14.59
CA HIS A 269 -7.02 0.00 -14.16
C HIS A 269 -8.46 -0.50 -14.07
N ALA A 270 -8.71 -1.72 -14.56
CA ALA A 270 -10.00 -2.40 -14.39
C ALA A 270 -10.30 -2.65 -12.91
N GLN A 271 -11.55 -2.49 -12.50
CA GLN A 271 -11.99 -2.92 -11.17
C GLN A 271 -12.31 -4.41 -11.20
N LEU A 272 -11.63 -5.19 -10.36
CA LEU A 272 -11.87 -6.62 -10.15
C LEU A 272 -12.77 -6.82 -8.92
N GLY A 273 -13.40 -7.96 -8.79
CA GLY A 273 -14.22 -8.36 -7.64
C GLY A 273 -15.19 -9.48 -7.98
N GLY A 274 -15.78 -10.07 -6.94
CA GLY A 274 -16.75 -11.16 -7.10
C GLY A 274 -16.13 -12.54 -7.35
N LEU A 275 -14.80 -12.66 -7.27
CA LEU A 275 -14.09 -13.92 -7.46
C LEU A 275 -14.49 -14.96 -6.41
N ALA A 276 -14.55 -14.56 -5.13
CA ALA A 276 -14.94 -15.47 -4.05
C ALA A 276 -16.35 -16.03 -4.26
N ALA A 277 -17.29 -15.19 -4.70
CA ALA A 277 -18.66 -15.62 -4.98
C ALA A 277 -18.72 -16.61 -6.17
N ARG A 278 -17.95 -16.32 -7.24
CA ARG A 278 -17.83 -17.20 -8.40
C ARG A 278 -17.26 -18.57 -8.02
N LEU A 279 -16.11 -18.61 -7.37
CA LEU A 279 -15.48 -19.87 -6.97
C LEU A 279 -16.35 -20.65 -5.99
N ALA A 280 -17.01 -19.96 -5.04
CA ALA A 280 -17.98 -20.61 -4.14
C ALA A 280 -19.15 -21.23 -4.90
N GLN A 281 -19.64 -20.61 -5.97
CA GLN A 281 -20.70 -21.17 -6.80
C GLN A 281 -20.21 -22.40 -7.56
N VAL A 282 -19.04 -22.35 -8.18
CA VAL A 282 -18.44 -23.49 -8.90
C VAL A 282 -18.20 -24.66 -7.94
N ILE A 283 -17.67 -24.42 -6.74
CA ILE A 283 -17.47 -25.47 -5.73
C ILE A 283 -18.82 -26.13 -5.34
N LYS A 284 -19.90 -25.34 -5.13
CA LYS A 284 -21.23 -25.87 -4.79
C LYS A 284 -21.80 -26.80 -5.84
N GLU A 285 -21.42 -26.67 -7.09
CA GLU A 285 -21.89 -27.54 -8.19
C GLU A 285 -21.16 -28.89 -8.16
N HIS A 286 -20.02 -29.00 -7.50
CA HIS A 286 -19.17 -30.19 -7.45
C HIS A 286 -19.16 -30.86 -6.05
N GLU A 287 -19.36 -30.10 -4.97
CA GLU A 287 -19.26 -30.60 -3.60
C GLU A 287 -20.58 -30.50 -2.84
N HIS A 288 -20.91 -31.54 -2.08
CA HIS A 288 -22.04 -31.55 -1.15
C HIS A 288 -21.65 -30.93 0.20
N ALA A 289 -21.22 -29.65 0.18
CA ALA A 289 -20.75 -28.93 1.34
C ALA A 289 -21.47 -27.58 1.50
N LYS A 290 -21.37 -27.00 2.69
CA LYS A 290 -21.72 -25.60 2.91
C LYS A 290 -20.58 -24.72 2.40
N VAL A 291 -20.79 -24.02 1.28
CA VAL A 291 -19.75 -23.17 0.68
C VAL A 291 -20.06 -21.70 0.91
N ARG A 292 -19.02 -20.92 1.26
CA ARG A 292 -19.08 -19.46 1.44
C ARG A 292 -17.98 -18.77 0.66
N GLY A 293 -18.28 -17.59 0.11
CA GLY A 293 -17.31 -16.62 -0.37
C GLY A 293 -17.24 -15.43 0.59
N ILE A 294 -16.04 -14.98 0.91
CA ILE A 294 -15.75 -13.79 1.71
C ILE A 294 -14.83 -12.90 0.88
N GLU A 295 -15.24 -11.66 0.65
CA GLU A 295 -14.41 -10.64 0.02
C GLU A 295 -13.92 -9.69 1.11
N LEU A 296 -12.59 -9.62 1.33
CA LEU A 296 -12.02 -8.70 2.33
C LEU A 296 -12.08 -7.24 1.88
N SER A 297 -12.07 -7.00 0.58
CA SER A 297 -12.24 -5.70 -0.04
C SER A 297 -11.46 -4.58 0.68
N LEU A 298 -12.09 -3.44 0.96
CA LEU A 298 -11.44 -2.29 1.59
C LEU A 298 -10.98 -2.54 3.04
N LEU A 299 -11.55 -3.52 3.74
CA LEU A 299 -11.24 -3.79 5.15
C LEU A 299 -9.75 -4.10 5.35
N GLN A 300 -9.15 -4.88 4.46
CA GLN A 300 -7.75 -5.28 4.58
C GLN A 300 -6.76 -4.10 4.49
N ARG A 301 -7.11 -2.99 3.84
CA ARG A 301 -6.25 -1.80 3.76
C ARG A 301 -6.61 -0.70 4.75
N ALA A 302 -7.80 -0.76 5.36
CA ALA A 302 -8.30 0.24 6.30
C ALA A 302 -8.24 -0.24 7.76
N GLY A 303 -7.91 -1.51 8.02
CA GLY A 303 -7.97 -2.15 9.33
C GLY A 303 -6.87 -1.71 10.30
N ALA A 304 -6.85 -0.44 10.69
CA ALA A 304 -5.82 0.13 11.55
C ALA A 304 -5.74 -0.53 12.95
N HIS A 305 -6.83 -1.13 13.43
CA HIS A 305 -6.86 -1.84 14.71
C HIS A 305 -5.98 -3.11 14.75
N LEU A 306 -5.61 -3.63 13.56
CA LEU A 306 -4.67 -4.73 13.39
C LEU A 306 -3.36 -4.30 12.70
N ALA A 307 -3.07 -3.01 12.67
CA ALA A 307 -1.83 -2.52 12.05
C ALA A 307 -0.59 -3.13 12.73
N SER A 308 0.48 -3.25 11.97
CA SER A 308 1.79 -3.62 12.49
C SER A 308 2.50 -2.40 13.07
N GLN A 309 3.05 -2.51 14.28
CA GLN A 309 3.87 -1.43 14.85
C GLN A 309 5.13 -1.21 14.02
N THR A 310 5.76 -2.31 13.54
CA THR A 310 6.91 -2.23 12.61
C THR A 310 6.58 -1.39 11.38
N ASP A 311 5.43 -1.63 10.75
CA ASP A 311 4.99 -0.88 9.56
C ASP A 311 4.74 0.61 9.86
N ILE A 312 4.15 0.93 11.02
CA ILE A 312 3.94 2.31 11.47
C ILE A 312 5.29 3.03 11.64
N ASP A 313 6.23 2.40 12.35
CA ASP A 313 7.54 2.99 12.65
C ASP A 313 8.35 3.20 11.37
N GLU A 314 8.34 2.24 10.46
CA GLU A 314 9.04 2.31 9.18
C GLU A 314 8.39 3.33 8.23
N ALA A 315 7.05 3.40 8.20
CA ALA A 315 6.32 4.41 7.44
C ALA A 315 6.65 5.84 7.91
N PHE A 316 6.67 6.06 9.23
CA PHE A 316 7.10 7.34 9.81
C PHE A 316 8.56 7.66 9.45
N ALA A 317 9.46 6.69 9.60
CA ALA A 317 10.88 6.86 9.29
C ALA A 317 11.11 7.17 7.80
N ALA A 318 10.33 6.57 6.89
CA ALA A 318 10.40 6.88 5.46
C ALA A 318 10.01 8.33 5.16
N GLY A 319 8.94 8.84 5.79
CA GLY A 319 8.55 10.23 5.66
C GLY A 319 9.61 11.19 6.19
N LYS A 320 10.16 10.91 7.36
CA LYS A 320 11.27 11.68 7.97
C LYS A 320 12.51 11.69 7.07
N MET A 321 12.95 10.51 6.59
CA MET A 321 14.11 10.37 5.72
C MET A 321 13.96 11.15 4.40
N ALA A 322 12.76 11.23 3.84
CA ALA A 322 12.53 12.00 2.61
C ALA A 322 12.84 13.49 2.83
N VAL A 323 12.44 14.07 3.96
CA VAL A 323 12.73 15.47 4.31
C VAL A 323 14.21 15.67 4.58
N GLU A 324 14.83 14.82 5.40
CA GLU A 324 16.27 14.91 5.73
C GLU A 324 17.13 14.80 4.47
N ALA A 325 16.78 13.91 3.54
CA ALA A 325 17.46 13.76 2.26
C ALA A 325 17.32 15.04 1.40
N ALA A 326 16.11 15.59 1.29
CA ALA A 326 15.87 16.83 0.55
C ALA A 326 16.66 18.01 1.14
N LEU A 327 16.71 18.14 2.46
CA LEU A 327 17.49 19.16 3.16
C LEU A 327 19.00 18.99 2.92
N SER A 328 19.50 17.76 2.79
CA SER A 328 20.89 17.47 2.43
C SER A 328 21.23 17.70 0.96
N GLY A 329 20.23 18.06 0.12
CA GLY A 329 20.41 18.39 -1.29
C GLY A 329 19.97 17.31 -2.28
N GLU A 330 19.41 16.20 -1.81
CA GLU A 330 18.91 15.13 -2.67
C GLU A 330 17.60 15.52 -3.37
N THR A 331 17.43 15.06 -4.61
CA THR A 331 16.22 15.27 -5.41
C THR A 331 16.06 14.17 -6.45
N GLY A 332 14.85 13.97 -6.97
CA GLY A 332 14.56 12.98 -8.00
C GLY A 332 14.71 11.54 -7.50
N LYS A 333 14.56 11.32 -6.20
CA LYS A 333 14.73 10.01 -5.56
C LYS A 333 13.51 9.63 -4.72
N MET A 334 13.35 8.33 -4.50
CA MET A 334 12.40 7.74 -3.56
C MET A 334 13.15 7.15 -2.37
N VAL A 335 12.58 7.27 -1.18
CA VAL A 335 13.03 6.47 -0.03
C VAL A 335 12.68 5.01 -0.27
N ALA A 336 13.61 4.12 -0.03
CA ALA A 336 13.43 2.68 -0.17
C ALA A 336 13.96 1.94 1.07
N PHE A 337 13.39 0.78 1.33
CA PHE A 337 13.74 -0.06 2.47
C PHE A 337 14.77 -1.10 2.05
N GLU A 338 15.71 -1.37 2.91
CA GLU A 338 16.69 -2.42 2.78
C GLU A 338 16.68 -3.28 4.05
N ARG A 339 16.36 -4.55 3.86
CA ARG A 339 16.42 -5.53 4.96
C ARG A 339 17.85 -5.75 5.38
N VAL A 340 18.10 -5.65 6.67
CA VAL A 340 19.38 -6.00 7.29
C VAL A 340 19.14 -6.87 8.52
N MET A 341 20.16 -7.62 8.91
CA MET A 341 20.15 -8.38 10.16
C MET A 341 21.05 -7.67 11.17
N ALA A 342 20.45 -7.18 12.25
CA ALA A 342 21.16 -6.60 13.38
C ALA A 342 21.08 -7.57 14.57
N ASP A 343 22.22 -8.05 15.03
CA ASP A 343 22.32 -9.04 16.14
C ASP A 343 21.43 -10.28 15.92
N GLY A 344 21.32 -10.73 14.65
CA GLY A 344 20.50 -11.88 14.27
C GLY A 344 18.98 -11.61 14.23
N GLN A 345 18.54 -10.35 14.37
CA GLN A 345 17.16 -9.93 14.27
C GLN A 345 16.93 -9.05 13.03
N TYR A 346 15.70 -9.05 12.56
CA TYR A 346 15.29 -8.14 11.48
C TYR A 346 15.46 -6.67 11.90
N ALA A 347 16.00 -5.87 10.99
CA ALA A 347 15.99 -4.42 11.05
C ALA A 347 15.84 -3.84 9.64
N CYS A 348 15.30 -2.65 9.54
CA CYS A 348 15.16 -1.91 8.30
C CYS A 348 16.16 -0.75 8.24
N ARG A 349 16.93 -0.68 7.15
CA ARG A 349 17.75 0.47 6.82
C ARG A 349 17.11 1.23 5.65
N MET A 350 17.02 2.54 5.77
CA MET A 350 16.55 3.39 4.67
C MET A 350 17.68 3.64 3.68
N LYS A 351 17.34 3.64 2.39
CA LYS A 351 18.22 4.05 1.28
C LYS A 351 17.46 4.95 0.32
N LEU A 352 18.18 5.59 -0.60
CA LEU A 352 17.58 6.39 -1.67
C LEU A 352 17.81 5.71 -3.00
N ILE A 353 16.78 5.66 -3.84
CA ILE A 353 16.85 5.13 -5.21
C ILE A 353 16.31 6.17 -6.18
N PRO A 354 16.84 6.27 -7.42
CA PRO A 354 16.31 7.18 -8.42
C PRO A 354 14.84 6.87 -8.74
N LEU A 355 14.01 7.91 -8.89
CA LEU A 355 12.60 7.73 -9.28
C LEU A 355 12.44 7.05 -10.64
N SER A 356 13.40 7.25 -11.57
CA SER A 356 13.44 6.58 -12.85
C SER A 356 13.51 5.05 -12.77
N ASP A 357 14.10 4.53 -11.69
CA ASP A 357 14.34 3.10 -11.52
C ASP A 357 13.13 2.38 -10.88
N VAL A 358 12.19 3.16 -10.34
CA VAL A 358 10.96 2.66 -9.70
C VAL A 358 9.77 2.73 -10.65
N ALA A 359 9.63 3.86 -11.35
CA ALA A 359 8.50 4.11 -12.21
C ALA A 359 8.37 3.04 -13.31
N ASN A 360 7.16 2.47 -13.45
CA ASN A 360 6.80 1.47 -14.46
C ASN A 360 7.39 0.05 -14.28
N TYR A 361 7.93 -0.27 -13.12
CA TYR A 361 8.36 -1.63 -12.77
C TYR A 361 7.53 -2.16 -11.61
N GLU A 362 7.11 -3.43 -11.68
CA GLU A 362 6.38 -4.12 -10.62
C GLU A 362 7.24 -5.24 -10.01
N LYS A 363 7.27 -5.30 -8.69
CA LYS A 363 7.90 -6.38 -7.93
C LYS A 363 6.88 -7.47 -7.63
N LYS A 364 7.05 -8.65 -8.21
CA LYS A 364 6.21 -9.83 -8.00
C LYS A 364 6.76 -10.74 -6.90
N VAL A 365 5.93 -11.65 -6.40
CA VAL A 365 6.38 -12.74 -5.54
C VAL A 365 7.34 -13.63 -6.35
N PRO A 366 8.55 -13.92 -5.84
CA PRO A 366 9.46 -14.84 -6.50
C PRO A 366 8.80 -16.21 -6.74
N VAL A 367 8.92 -16.73 -7.95
CA VAL A 367 8.26 -18.01 -8.32
C VAL A 367 8.78 -19.16 -7.46
N GLU A 368 10.05 -19.11 -7.04
CA GLU A 368 10.66 -20.07 -6.11
C GLU A 368 10.07 -20.02 -4.69
N TRP A 369 9.29 -18.98 -4.36
CA TRP A 369 8.56 -18.88 -3.09
C TRP A 369 7.12 -19.42 -3.20
N ILE A 370 6.76 -19.95 -4.36
CA ILE A 370 5.49 -20.63 -4.61
C ILE A 370 5.78 -22.13 -4.71
N VAL A 371 4.95 -22.97 -4.09
CA VAL A 371 5.12 -24.42 -4.20
C VAL A 371 4.92 -24.88 -5.66
N PRO A 372 5.58 -25.98 -6.09
CA PRO A 372 5.49 -26.44 -7.49
C PRO A 372 4.07 -26.71 -8.01
N GLU A 373 3.16 -27.07 -7.10
CA GLU A 373 1.74 -27.29 -7.40
C GLU A 373 0.96 -25.98 -7.66
N GLY A 374 1.56 -24.81 -7.38
CA GLY A 374 0.97 -23.49 -7.61
C GLY A 374 -0.18 -23.11 -6.65
N ASN A 375 -0.38 -23.87 -5.60
CA ASN A 375 -1.53 -23.74 -4.70
C ASN A 375 -1.17 -23.41 -3.24
N ASN A 376 0.06 -22.97 -2.98
CA ASN A 376 0.52 -22.46 -1.69
C ASN A 376 1.86 -21.73 -1.84
N VAL A 377 2.38 -21.16 -0.75
CA VAL A 377 3.71 -20.53 -0.69
C VAL A 377 4.67 -21.35 0.19
N THR A 378 5.97 -21.17 -0.05
CA THR A 378 7.03 -21.84 0.71
C THR A 378 7.33 -21.14 2.03
N GLN A 379 8.19 -21.76 2.85
CA GLN A 379 8.66 -21.16 4.11
C GLN A 379 9.40 -19.84 3.89
N ASP A 380 10.08 -19.66 2.75
CA ASP A 380 10.80 -18.42 2.43
C ASP A 380 9.88 -17.20 2.41
N PHE A 381 8.64 -17.34 1.91
CA PHE A 381 7.64 -16.27 1.97
C PHE A 381 7.29 -15.93 3.43
N ILE A 382 7.07 -16.95 4.27
CA ILE A 382 6.74 -16.77 5.68
C ILE A 382 7.89 -16.07 6.40
N ASP A 383 9.13 -16.52 6.19
CA ASP A 383 10.35 -15.95 6.79
C ASP A 383 10.58 -14.50 6.34
N TYR A 384 10.21 -14.17 5.10
CA TYR A 384 10.22 -12.79 4.61
C TYR A 384 9.19 -11.91 5.31
N ALA A 385 7.93 -12.36 5.41
CA ALA A 385 6.83 -11.51 5.83
C ALA A 385 6.62 -11.46 7.36
N LEU A 386 6.98 -12.53 8.09
CA LEU A 386 6.73 -12.64 9.52
C LEU A 386 7.38 -11.52 10.36
N PRO A 387 8.63 -11.10 10.11
CA PRO A 387 9.23 -9.99 10.87
C PRO A 387 8.53 -8.66 10.69
N LEU A 388 7.88 -8.45 9.55
CA LEU A 388 7.23 -7.18 9.19
C LEU A 388 5.92 -6.94 9.95
N ILE A 389 5.23 -8.01 10.38
CA ILE A 389 3.92 -7.91 11.03
C ILE A 389 3.97 -7.75 12.56
N GLN A 390 5.15 -7.46 13.09
CA GLN A 390 5.38 -7.47 14.55
C GLN A 390 4.87 -6.21 15.26
N GLY A 391 4.61 -6.40 16.56
CA GLY A 391 4.15 -5.36 17.46
C GLY A 391 2.67 -5.01 17.31
N VAL A 392 2.11 -4.40 18.34
CA VAL A 392 0.71 -3.96 18.43
C VAL A 392 0.72 -2.48 18.78
N PRO A 393 0.13 -1.60 17.95
CA PRO A 393 0.08 -0.18 18.26
C PRO A 393 -0.88 0.09 19.45
N GLU A 394 -0.49 1.03 20.30
CA GLU A 394 -1.36 1.57 21.33
C GLU A 394 -2.23 2.69 20.72
N ILE A 395 -3.41 2.33 20.26
CA ILE A 395 -4.34 3.28 19.64
C ILE A 395 -5.15 3.97 20.75
N PRO A 396 -5.10 5.31 20.87
CA PRO A 396 -5.96 6.05 21.81
C PRO A 396 -7.44 5.76 21.58
N LEU A 397 -8.21 5.66 22.66
CA LEU A 397 -9.64 5.40 22.59
C LEU A 397 -10.44 6.61 23.04
N GLU A 398 -11.57 6.85 22.37
CA GLU A 398 -12.61 7.82 22.75
C GLU A 398 -13.96 7.08 22.75
N ASN A 399 -14.64 7.05 23.89
CA ASN A 399 -15.92 6.33 24.05
C ASN A 399 -15.84 4.82 23.66
N GLY A 400 -14.69 4.19 23.90
CA GLY A 400 -14.46 2.77 23.58
C GLY A 400 -14.12 2.47 22.13
N LEU A 401 -14.00 3.48 21.26
CA LEU A 401 -13.62 3.35 19.85
C LEU A 401 -12.28 4.05 19.57
N PRO A 402 -11.55 3.64 18.53
CA PRO A 402 -10.31 4.32 18.15
C PRO A 402 -10.49 5.81 17.94
N ARG A 403 -9.61 6.61 18.53
CA ARG A 403 -9.55 8.06 18.36
C ARG A 403 -8.59 8.39 17.21
N TYR A 404 -9.15 8.85 16.12
CA TYR A 404 -8.39 9.27 14.93
C TYR A 404 -8.23 10.79 14.87
N ALA A 405 -7.24 11.25 14.10
CA ALA A 405 -6.96 12.68 13.90
C ALA A 405 -8.19 13.45 13.35
N ARG A 406 -8.34 14.69 13.80
CA ARG A 406 -9.38 15.64 13.33
C ARG A 406 -8.71 16.95 12.97
N LEU A 407 -8.13 17.01 11.78
CA LEU A 407 -7.44 18.20 11.31
C LEU A 407 -8.42 19.32 10.95
N LYS A 408 -8.02 20.58 11.20
CA LYS A 408 -8.79 21.78 10.86
C LYS A 408 -8.85 22.03 9.36
N LYS A 409 -7.80 21.66 8.63
CA LYS A 409 -7.69 21.81 7.16
C LYS A 409 -7.90 23.25 6.69
N VAL A 410 -7.26 24.20 7.39
CA VAL A 410 -7.31 25.61 7.03
C VAL A 410 -6.56 25.81 5.70
N LEU A 411 -7.24 26.42 4.73
CA LEU A 411 -6.61 26.71 3.43
C LEU A 411 -5.56 27.82 3.58
N ALA A 412 -4.43 27.64 2.87
CA ALA A 412 -3.43 28.69 2.73
C ALA A 412 -3.99 29.88 1.93
N GLU A 413 -3.63 31.10 2.33
CA GLU A 413 -4.05 32.34 1.68
C GLU A 413 -3.11 32.77 0.52
#